data_3ca481e6328a976e9534118ee8daa284
#
_entry.id   3ca481e6328a976e9534118ee8daa284
#
_cell.length_a   1.000
_cell.length_b   1.000
_cell.length_c   1.000
_cell.angle_alpha   90.00
_cell.angle_beta   90.00
_cell.angle_gamma   90.00
#
_symmetry.space_group_name_H-M   'P 1'
#
loop_
_entity.id
_entity.type
_entity.pdbx_description
1 polymer ?
#
loop_
_entity_poly.entity_id
_entity_poly.type
_entity_poly.pdbx_seq_one_letter_code
_entity_poly.pdbx_strand_id
1 'polypeptide(L)'
;YLVKDDQSQIITYDNPLSIQRKSEFAKDRNLGGVMVWALGYDAINSSESLTEAINTHWLSTEEGHMIMPSRITVNAFPNPFNPKINIRFALPSADNVNLRIFDIKGNMIDNVTSGFFEAGQHSYIWNPSTKYQNLSSGIYIISLNNGNNITFKKIVYAK
;
A
#
# COMPACT_ATOMS: atom_id res chain seq x y z
N TYR A 1 23.59 24.58 6.87
CA TYR A 1 23.57 25.17 8.21
C TYR A 1 23.78 26.68 8.14
N LEU A 2 23.24 27.41 9.12
CA LEU A 2 23.48 28.81 9.33
C LEU A 2 24.30 28.99 10.61
N VAL A 3 25.25 29.87 10.59
CA VAL A 3 26.04 30.24 11.77
C VAL A 3 25.78 31.71 12.04
N LYS A 4 25.50 32.08 13.29
CA LYS A 4 25.37 33.46 13.68
C LYS A 4 26.74 34.15 13.58
N ASP A 5 26.74 35.45 13.26
CA ASP A 5 27.99 36.22 13.03
C ASP A 5 29.02 36.14 14.19
N ASP A 6 28.54 36.02 15.42
CA ASP A 6 29.37 35.83 16.62
C ASP A 6 29.75 34.37 16.88
N GLN A 7 29.37 33.42 16.00
CA GLN A 7 29.55 31.97 16.11
C GLN A 7 28.95 31.36 17.40
N SER A 8 28.09 32.08 18.11
CA SER A 8 27.45 31.60 19.33
C SER A 8 26.34 30.58 19.11
N GLN A 9 25.82 30.49 17.90
CA GLN A 9 24.73 29.58 17.54
C GLN A 9 24.94 28.98 16.16
N ILE A 10 24.68 27.69 16.07
CA ILE A 10 24.66 26.94 14.80
C ILE A 10 23.24 26.39 14.63
N ILE A 11 22.60 26.71 13.53
CA ILE A 11 21.30 26.17 13.17
C ILE A 11 21.49 25.20 12.03
N THR A 12 21.06 23.97 12.25
CA THR A 12 21.01 22.94 11.20
C THR A 12 19.59 22.80 10.70
N TYR A 13 19.41 22.70 9.40
CA TYR A 13 18.12 22.56 8.77
C TYR A 13 18.25 21.73 7.50
N ASP A 14 17.13 21.13 7.09
CA ASP A 14 17.02 20.51 5.78
C ASP A 14 16.53 21.51 4.74
N ASN A 15 17.04 21.38 3.53
CA ASN A 15 16.58 22.09 2.35
C ASN A 15 16.31 21.05 1.23
N PRO A 16 15.71 21.44 0.11
CA PRO A 16 15.42 20.49 -1.00
C PRO A 16 16.62 19.69 -1.45
N LEU A 17 17.82 20.28 -1.52
CA LEU A 17 19.04 19.60 -1.92
C LEU A 17 19.50 18.54 -0.89
N SER A 18 19.39 18.86 0.42
CA SER A 18 19.73 17.90 1.47
C SER A 18 18.77 16.70 1.47
N ILE A 19 17.49 16.96 1.21
CA ILE A 19 16.46 15.92 1.06
C ILE A 19 16.72 15.04 -0.17
N GLN A 20 17.10 15.63 -1.30
CA GLN A 20 17.51 14.86 -2.47
C GLN A 20 18.63 13.88 -2.12
N ARG A 21 19.72 14.34 -1.53
CA ARG A 21 20.86 13.50 -1.15
C ARG A 21 20.49 12.41 -0.16
N LYS A 22 19.62 12.71 0.80
CA LYS A 22 19.09 11.71 1.76
C LYS A 22 18.23 10.66 1.05
N SER A 23 17.44 11.08 0.09
CA SER A 23 16.60 10.17 -0.73
C SER A 23 17.45 9.25 -1.60
N GLU A 24 18.47 9.78 -2.26
CA GLU A 24 19.45 9.00 -3.04
C GLU A 24 20.17 7.97 -2.15
N PHE A 25 20.69 8.40 -1.01
CA PHE A 25 21.33 7.50 -0.04
C PHE A 25 20.40 6.38 0.42
N ALA A 26 19.15 6.69 0.69
CA ALA A 26 18.17 5.70 1.13
C ALA A 26 17.82 4.70 0.02
N LYS A 27 17.72 5.16 -1.24
CA LYS A 27 17.55 4.29 -2.42
C LYS A 27 18.75 3.36 -2.61
N ASP A 28 19.96 3.89 -2.58
CA ASP A 28 21.20 3.12 -2.76
C ASP A 28 21.37 2.03 -1.68
N ARG A 29 20.87 2.28 -0.49
CA ARG A 29 20.91 1.33 0.64
C ARG A 29 19.68 0.45 0.74
N ASN A 30 18.74 0.57 -0.22
CA ASN A 30 17.48 -0.17 -0.24
C ASN A 30 16.69 -0.07 1.09
N LEU A 31 16.66 1.14 1.68
CA LEU A 31 15.90 1.40 2.89
C LEU A 31 14.41 1.40 2.58
N GLY A 32 13.58 0.97 3.56
CA GLY A 32 12.14 0.80 3.38
C GLY A 32 11.32 2.08 3.22
N GLY A 33 11.94 3.26 3.39
CA GLY A 33 11.26 4.54 3.24
C GLY A 33 11.93 5.67 4.00
N VAL A 34 11.29 6.84 3.98
CA VAL A 34 11.68 8.04 4.74
C VAL A 34 10.54 8.44 5.68
N MET A 35 10.89 8.99 6.82
CA MET A 35 9.93 9.52 7.78
C MET A 35 10.05 11.05 7.82
N VAL A 36 8.92 11.72 7.78
CA VAL A 36 8.83 13.18 7.89
C VAL A 36 8.34 13.56 9.28
N TRP A 37 9.10 14.39 9.98
CA TRP A 37 8.72 15.00 11.26
C TRP A 37 9.00 16.49 11.20
N ALA A 38 8.01 17.35 11.22
CA ALA A 38 6.56 17.20 11.16
C ALA A 38 6.04 18.03 9.99
N LEU A 39 5.03 17.51 9.28
CA LEU A 39 4.47 18.15 8.08
C LEU A 39 4.01 19.60 8.28
N GLY A 40 3.56 19.96 9.47
CA GLY A 40 3.07 21.31 9.77
C GLY A 40 4.12 22.42 9.73
N TYR A 41 5.40 22.09 9.60
CA TYR A 41 6.50 23.05 9.50
C TYR A 41 7.08 23.15 8.09
N ASP A 42 6.53 22.42 7.13
CA ASP A 42 6.99 22.46 5.75
C ASP A 42 6.45 23.72 5.03
N ALA A 43 7.25 24.29 4.17
CA ALA A 43 6.89 25.43 3.32
C ALA A 43 6.03 24.97 2.12
N ILE A 44 4.86 24.43 2.41
CA ILE A 44 3.94 23.85 1.41
C ILE A 44 3.62 24.87 0.30
N ASN A 45 3.61 24.43 -0.94
CA ASN A 45 3.40 25.24 -2.14
C ASN A 45 4.52 26.26 -2.44
N SER A 46 5.73 26.00 -2.01
CA SER A 46 6.91 26.79 -2.36
C SER A 46 8.03 25.92 -2.92
N SER A 47 9.00 26.53 -3.58
CA SER A 47 10.23 25.86 -4.06
C SER A 47 11.09 25.29 -2.93
N GLU A 48 10.83 25.69 -1.70
CA GLU A 48 11.54 25.24 -0.48
C GLU A 48 10.79 24.10 0.24
N SER A 49 9.68 23.60 -0.33
CA SER A 49 8.94 22.50 0.25
C SER A 49 9.77 21.21 0.29
N LEU A 50 9.98 20.69 1.50
CA LEU A 50 10.72 19.44 1.71
C LEU A 50 9.88 18.21 1.34
N THR A 51 8.57 18.28 1.53
CA THR A 51 7.63 17.23 1.08
C THR A 51 7.58 17.14 -0.44
N GLU A 52 7.63 18.26 -1.15
CA GLU A 52 7.73 18.27 -2.61
C GLU A 52 9.07 17.70 -3.10
N ALA A 53 10.17 18.03 -2.41
CA ALA A 53 11.48 17.45 -2.68
C ALA A 53 11.50 15.93 -2.46
N ILE A 54 10.85 15.42 -1.42
CA ILE A 54 10.69 13.96 -1.21
C ILE A 54 9.86 13.36 -2.33
N ASN A 55 8.74 13.97 -2.67
CA ASN A 55 7.86 13.50 -3.75
C ASN A 55 8.65 13.41 -5.08
N THR A 56 9.40 14.44 -5.41
CA THR A 56 10.19 14.50 -6.64
C THR A 56 11.32 13.48 -6.67
N HIS A 57 12.03 13.26 -5.57
CA HIS A 57 13.23 12.43 -5.57
C HIS A 57 13.04 11.01 -5.04
N TRP A 58 12.00 10.77 -4.23
CA TRP A 58 11.71 9.43 -3.69
C TRP A 58 10.54 8.76 -4.40
N LEU A 59 9.44 9.49 -4.61
CA LEU A 59 8.21 8.96 -5.16
C LEU A 59 8.10 9.13 -6.68
N SER A 60 8.86 10.05 -7.28
CA SER A 60 8.96 10.10 -8.74
C SER A 60 9.63 8.82 -9.23
N THR A 61 8.82 7.90 -9.68
CA THR A 61 9.30 6.84 -10.55
C THR A 61 9.79 7.52 -11.84
N GLU A 62 11.07 7.41 -12.16
CA GLU A 62 11.47 7.47 -13.55
C GLU A 62 10.50 6.59 -14.32
N GLU A 63 9.97 7.09 -15.43
CA GLU A 63 8.90 6.45 -16.18
C GLU A 63 9.09 4.94 -16.23
N GLY A 64 8.16 4.19 -15.63
CA GLY A 64 8.05 2.77 -15.84
C GLY A 64 8.60 1.83 -14.79
N HIS A 65 9.20 2.28 -13.70
CA HIS A 65 9.51 1.36 -12.61
C HIS A 65 8.27 1.18 -11.70
N MET A 66 7.27 0.50 -12.21
CA MET A 66 6.29 -0.13 -11.33
C MET A 66 7.10 -1.02 -10.38
N ILE A 67 7.07 -0.71 -9.08
CA ILE A 67 7.58 -1.62 -8.06
C ILE A 67 6.74 -2.89 -8.20
N MET A 68 7.24 -3.82 -9.01
CA MET A 68 6.59 -5.12 -9.15
C MET A 68 6.63 -5.79 -7.80
N PRO A 69 5.49 -6.25 -7.29
CA PRO A 69 5.46 -6.97 -6.03
C PRO A 69 6.42 -8.15 -6.11
N SER A 70 7.32 -8.29 -5.15
CA SER A 70 8.27 -9.42 -5.09
C SER A 70 7.59 -10.75 -4.73
N ARG A 71 6.35 -10.70 -4.28
CA ARG A 71 5.53 -11.85 -3.89
C ARG A 71 4.05 -11.54 -4.03
N ILE A 72 3.24 -12.60 -4.11
CA ILE A 72 1.79 -12.46 -4.08
C ILE A 72 1.36 -11.95 -2.70
N THR A 73 0.56 -10.90 -2.69
CA THR A 73 -0.03 -10.34 -1.47
C THR A 73 -1.52 -10.13 -1.63
N VAL A 74 -2.27 -10.26 -0.53
CA VAL A 74 -3.67 -9.90 -0.46
C VAL A 74 -3.94 -9.04 0.78
N ASN A 75 -4.59 -7.91 0.59
CA ASN A 75 -5.03 -6.99 1.62
C ASN A 75 -6.51 -6.67 1.47
N ALA A 76 -7.15 -6.32 2.57
CA ALA A 76 -8.58 -6.02 2.58
C ALA A 76 -8.89 -4.95 3.62
N PHE A 77 -9.64 -3.92 3.22
CA PHE A 77 -9.99 -2.80 4.10
C PHE A 77 -11.33 -2.15 3.69
N PRO A 78 -12.05 -1.53 4.63
CA PRO A 78 -11.82 -1.60 6.08
C PRO A 78 -11.94 -3.03 6.61
N ASN A 79 -11.37 -3.32 7.77
CA ASN A 79 -11.53 -4.59 8.45
C ASN A 79 -11.51 -4.34 9.97
N PRO A 80 -12.63 -4.48 10.70
CA PRO A 80 -13.95 -4.95 10.26
C PRO A 80 -14.63 -4.09 9.20
N PHE A 81 -15.58 -4.67 8.43
CA PHE A 81 -16.28 -3.99 7.35
C PHE A 81 -17.81 -4.09 7.44
N ASN A 82 -18.51 -3.08 6.91
CA ASN A 82 -19.97 -3.02 6.76
C ASN A 82 -20.34 -1.97 5.70
N PRO A 83 -21.14 -2.25 4.67
CA PRO A 83 -21.45 -3.59 4.15
C PRO A 83 -20.42 -4.08 3.14
N LYS A 84 -19.43 -3.27 2.77
CA LYS A 84 -18.48 -3.53 1.67
C LYS A 84 -17.03 -3.42 2.11
N ILE A 85 -16.19 -4.22 1.49
CA ILE A 85 -14.76 -4.26 1.70
C ILE A 85 -14.03 -4.17 0.36
N ASN A 86 -12.94 -3.42 0.31
CA ASN A 86 -12.04 -3.37 -0.82
C ASN A 86 -10.95 -4.41 -0.64
N ILE A 87 -10.88 -5.35 -1.56
CA ILE A 87 -9.85 -6.40 -1.59
C ILE A 87 -8.81 -6.00 -2.63
N ARG A 88 -7.57 -5.81 -2.20
CA ARG A 88 -6.45 -5.53 -3.09
C ARG A 88 -5.48 -6.70 -3.09
N PHE A 89 -5.05 -7.12 -4.26
CA PHE A 89 -3.99 -8.10 -4.38
C PHE A 89 -2.93 -7.64 -5.37
N ALA A 90 -1.74 -8.18 -5.21
CA ALA A 90 -0.61 -7.84 -6.04
C ALA A 90 0.08 -9.11 -6.55
N LEU A 91 0.44 -9.12 -7.83
CA LEU A 91 1.09 -10.23 -8.53
C LEU A 91 2.48 -9.82 -8.99
N PRO A 92 3.53 -10.63 -8.71
CA PRO A 92 4.90 -10.37 -9.20
C PRO A 92 5.04 -10.62 -10.70
N SER A 93 4.21 -11.47 -11.27
CA SER A 93 4.17 -11.82 -12.69
C SER A 93 2.72 -12.07 -13.11
N ALA A 94 2.45 -11.97 -14.39
CA ALA A 94 1.15 -12.33 -14.96
C ALA A 94 0.83 -13.80 -14.70
N ASP A 95 -0.37 -14.09 -14.22
CA ASP A 95 -0.77 -15.44 -13.84
C ASP A 95 -2.31 -15.62 -13.80
N ASN A 96 -2.75 -16.88 -13.79
CA ASN A 96 -4.14 -17.22 -13.54
C ASN A 96 -4.43 -17.18 -12.03
N VAL A 97 -5.42 -16.41 -11.64
CA VAL A 97 -5.76 -16.18 -10.23
C VAL A 97 -7.19 -16.56 -9.94
N ASN A 98 -7.41 -17.16 -8.78
CA ASN A 98 -8.73 -17.39 -8.19
C ASN A 98 -8.80 -16.66 -6.83
N LEU A 99 -9.68 -15.68 -6.72
CA LEU A 99 -9.96 -14.94 -5.51
C LEU A 99 -11.31 -15.38 -4.95
N ARG A 100 -11.29 -16.10 -3.84
CA ARG A 100 -12.47 -16.71 -3.22
C ARG A 100 -12.62 -16.31 -1.77
N ILE A 101 -13.84 -16.41 -1.26
CA ILE A 101 -14.17 -16.13 0.13
C ILE A 101 -14.82 -17.37 0.73
N PHE A 102 -14.37 -17.73 1.92
CA PHE A 102 -14.82 -18.87 2.69
C PHE A 102 -15.33 -18.46 4.07
N ASP A 103 -16.22 -19.24 4.64
CA ASP A 103 -16.52 -19.19 6.07
C ASP A 103 -15.45 -19.93 6.90
N ILE A 104 -15.58 -19.87 8.23
CA ILE A 104 -14.67 -20.56 9.16
C ILE A 104 -14.75 -22.09 9.10
N LYS A 105 -15.81 -22.65 8.49
CA LYS A 105 -15.98 -24.10 8.29
C LYS A 105 -15.36 -24.58 6.97
N GLY A 106 -14.83 -23.65 6.16
CA GLY A 106 -14.26 -23.94 4.84
C GLY A 106 -15.29 -24.00 3.71
N ASN A 107 -16.55 -23.64 3.95
CA ASN A 107 -17.53 -23.54 2.88
C ASN A 107 -17.25 -22.30 2.04
N MET A 108 -17.23 -22.46 0.71
CA MET A 108 -17.07 -21.34 -0.20
C MET A 108 -18.34 -20.47 -0.19
N ILE A 109 -18.15 -19.22 0.19
CA ILE A 109 -19.22 -18.21 0.20
C ILE A 109 -19.33 -17.53 -1.16
N ASP A 110 -18.18 -17.13 -1.73
CA ASP A 110 -18.17 -16.42 -3.00
C ASP A 110 -16.90 -16.70 -3.81
N ASN A 111 -17.05 -16.65 -5.13
CA ASN A 111 -15.95 -16.53 -6.08
C ASN A 111 -15.93 -15.08 -6.61
N VAL A 112 -15.06 -14.26 -6.04
CA VAL A 112 -15.00 -12.82 -6.33
C VAL A 112 -14.52 -12.57 -7.76
N THR A 113 -13.46 -13.25 -8.16
CA THR A 113 -12.94 -13.24 -9.53
C THR A 113 -12.07 -14.45 -9.80
N SER A 114 -11.99 -14.80 -11.08
CA SER A 114 -11.17 -15.91 -11.58
C SER A 114 -10.75 -15.61 -13.02
N GLY A 115 -9.48 -15.78 -13.34
CA GLY A 115 -8.96 -15.56 -14.70
C GLY A 115 -7.49 -15.19 -14.72
N PHE A 116 -7.03 -14.80 -15.91
CA PHE A 116 -5.68 -14.33 -16.15
C PHE A 116 -5.57 -12.85 -15.77
N PHE A 117 -4.52 -12.50 -15.04
CA PHE A 117 -4.21 -11.15 -14.59
C PHE A 117 -2.76 -10.81 -14.91
N GLU A 118 -2.55 -9.59 -15.38
CA GLU A 118 -1.22 -9.03 -15.57
C GLU A 118 -0.49 -8.83 -14.23
N ALA A 119 0.83 -8.73 -14.29
CA ALA A 119 1.62 -8.35 -13.12
C ALA A 119 1.21 -6.97 -12.59
N GLY A 120 1.29 -6.76 -11.28
CA GLY A 120 0.94 -5.50 -10.65
C GLY A 120 -0.18 -5.60 -9.63
N GLN A 121 -0.86 -4.48 -9.36
CA GLN A 121 -1.90 -4.37 -8.36
C GLN A 121 -3.31 -4.42 -8.96
N HIS A 122 -4.19 -5.18 -8.31
CA HIS A 122 -5.59 -5.35 -8.68
C HIS A 122 -6.48 -5.06 -7.48
N SER A 123 -7.71 -4.57 -7.75
CA SER A 123 -8.65 -4.17 -6.70
C SER A 123 -10.07 -4.63 -7.02
N TYR A 124 -10.76 -5.19 -6.03
CA TYR A 124 -12.14 -5.64 -6.11
C TYR A 124 -12.94 -5.18 -4.90
N ILE A 125 -14.16 -4.74 -5.12
CA ILE A 125 -15.09 -4.43 -4.04
C ILE A 125 -16.01 -5.62 -3.84
N TRP A 126 -15.99 -6.20 -2.63
CA TRP A 126 -16.92 -7.22 -2.24
C TRP A 126 -17.97 -6.64 -1.29
N ASN A 127 -19.24 -6.84 -1.67
CA ASN A 127 -20.38 -6.42 -0.87
C ASN A 127 -21.33 -7.62 -0.70
N PRO A 128 -21.24 -8.34 0.43
CA PRO A 128 -22.11 -9.48 0.68
C PRO A 128 -23.59 -9.13 0.75
N SER A 129 -23.94 -7.91 1.18
CA SER A 129 -25.35 -7.49 1.34
C SER A 129 -26.13 -7.44 0.02
N THR A 130 -25.45 -7.23 -1.10
CA THR A 130 -26.09 -7.20 -2.43
C THR A 130 -26.34 -8.59 -2.99
N LYS A 131 -25.52 -9.57 -2.61
CA LYS A 131 -25.55 -10.93 -3.17
C LYS A 131 -26.13 -11.97 -2.20
N TYR A 132 -25.93 -11.75 -0.90
CA TYR A 132 -26.28 -12.69 0.16
C TYR A 132 -27.07 -12.00 1.27
N GLN A 133 -28.40 -11.95 1.15
CA GLN A 133 -29.28 -11.25 2.09
C GLN A 133 -29.14 -11.75 3.55
N ASN A 134 -28.75 -13.00 3.75
CA ASN A 134 -28.70 -13.67 5.05
C ASN A 134 -27.27 -14.00 5.53
N LEU A 135 -26.23 -13.38 4.93
CA LEU A 135 -24.89 -13.60 5.44
C LEU A 135 -24.76 -13.03 6.87
N SER A 136 -24.34 -13.86 7.81
CA SER A 136 -24.22 -13.47 9.22
C SER A 136 -22.95 -12.66 9.46
N SER A 137 -22.99 -11.77 10.47
CA SER A 137 -21.77 -11.18 11.01
C SER A 137 -20.82 -12.27 11.49
N GLY A 138 -19.53 -12.10 11.25
CA GLY A 138 -18.54 -13.10 11.62
C GLY A 138 -17.23 -13.00 10.88
N ILE A 139 -16.41 -14.02 11.07
CA ILE A 139 -15.09 -14.13 10.42
C ILE A 139 -15.24 -14.87 9.11
N TYR A 140 -14.60 -14.31 8.08
CA TYR A 140 -14.47 -14.91 6.76
C TYR A 140 -13.00 -14.92 6.33
N ILE A 141 -12.67 -15.77 5.40
CA ILE A 141 -11.30 -15.95 4.91
C ILE A 141 -11.28 -15.69 3.40
N ILE A 142 -10.52 -14.69 2.99
CA ILE A 142 -10.16 -14.49 1.59
C ILE A 142 -9.04 -15.48 1.27
N SER A 143 -9.18 -16.21 0.17
CA SER A 143 -8.16 -17.07 -0.42
C SER A 143 -7.80 -16.53 -1.81
N LEU A 144 -6.54 -16.22 -2.02
CA LEU A 144 -5.97 -15.89 -3.32
C LEU A 144 -5.05 -17.03 -3.74
N ASN A 145 -5.40 -17.69 -4.84
CA ASN A 145 -4.68 -18.85 -5.38
C ASN A 145 -4.29 -18.58 -6.84
N ASN A 146 -3.00 -18.77 -7.19
CA ASN A 146 -2.49 -18.71 -8.55
C ASN A 146 -1.96 -20.07 -9.06
N GLY A 147 -2.43 -21.16 -8.50
CA GLY A 147 -1.97 -22.51 -8.85
C GLY A 147 -0.71 -22.95 -8.09
N ASN A 148 0.31 -22.11 -8.02
CA ASN A 148 1.58 -22.41 -7.34
C ASN A 148 1.59 -21.98 -5.87
N ASN A 149 0.86 -20.93 -5.53
CA ASN A 149 0.82 -20.36 -4.19
C ASN A 149 -0.61 -20.03 -3.77
N ILE A 150 -0.88 -20.19 -2.48
CA ILE A 150 -2.15 -19.77 -1.87
C ILE A 150 -1.84 -18.80 -0.75
N THR A 151 -2.49 -17.65 -0.76
CA THR A 151 -2.40 -16.64 0.29
C THR A 151 -3.76 -16.42 0.91
N PHE A 152 -3.80 -16.32 2.25
CA PHE A 152 -5.04 -16.13 3.00
C PHE A 152 -5.06 -14.79 3.73
N LYS A 153 -6.25 -14.20 3.84
CA LYS A 153 -6.49 -13.01 4.66
C LYS A 153 -7.79 -13.15 5.45
N LYS A 154 -7.68 -13.03 6.77
CA LYS A 154 -8.85 -12.96 7.66
C LYS A 154 -9.54 -11.60 7.52
N ILE A 155 -10.86 -11.62 7.38
CA ILE A 155 -11.73 -10.43 7.39
C ILE A 155 -12.86 -10.64 8.38
N VAL A 156 -13.42 -9.54 8.89
CA VAL A 156 -14.52 -9.55 9.86
C VAL A 156 -15.67 -8.74 9.28
N TYR A 157 -16.78 -9.40 9.03
CA TYR A 157 -18.03 -8.76 8.62
C TYR A 157 -18.83 -8.37 9.87
N ALA A 158 -19.14 -7.10 10.03
CA ALA A 158 -19.95 -6.55 11.10
C ALA A 158 -21.22 -5.98 10.48
N LYS A 159 -22.35 -6.64 10.71
CA LYS A 159 -23.67 -6.22 10.17
C LYS A 159 -24.33 -5.23 11.11
#